data_fabe3637a86619a0c1ff29d49e5e9532
#
_entry.id   fabe3637a86619a0c1ff29d49e5e9532
#
_cell.length_a   1.000
_cell.length_b   1.000
_cell.length_c   1.000
_cell.angle_alpha   90.00
_cell.angle_beta   90.00
_cell.angle_gamma   90.00
#
_symmetry.space_group_name_H-M   'P 1'
#
loop_
_entity.id
_entity.type
_entity.pdbx_description
1 polymer ?
#
loop_
_entity_poly.entity_id
_entity_poly.type
_entity_poly.pdbx_seq_one_letter_code
_entity_poly.pdbx_strand_id
1 'polypeptide(L)'
;MGIAARLEKDRIIGLILPTGALHRSALHLDSTGRRVLSRLLAEGVLRSRWNVVHLPDADPAVIAARRLRGLLTCTSALARYGLPDILPVGVPHVAVPANRGRLDPKGVVVHREPGLVVGGELFVPPERLLARLLRCGPEKETIAIVDSALNHHLVTREEIAALLTGKGNDCPRARRRLGRCTERARSSIESIARIELQDAGHLVESGVMVPGVGELDNFVDRILDLETDGFAHHSSYSAWMRDRQRDQALLARGLLPLRLTYDDVMAGRTVSLVEAALAGFGRRN
;
A
#
# COMPACT_ATOMS: atom_id res chain seq x y z
N MET A 1 -36.07 16.17 -25.79
CA MET A 1 -35.53 16.72 -24.53
C MET A 1 -35.20 18.19 -24.76
N GLY A 2 -35.78 19.11 -23.98
CA GLY A 2 -35.51 20.55 -24.14
C GLY A 2 -34.08 20.91 -23.72
N ILE A 3 -33.57 22.07 -24.12
CA ILE A 3 -32.20 22.53 -23.89
C ILE A 3 -31.83 22.46 -22.40
N ALA A 4 -32.68 22.95 -21.50
CA ALA A 4 -32.43 22.90 -20.05
C ALA A 4 -32.25 21.48 -19.50
N ALA A 5 -33.03 20.52 -19.98
CA ALA A 5 -32.90 19.12 -19.57
C ALA A 5 -31.65 18.44 -20.13
N ARG A 6 -31.13 18.89 -21.29
CA ARG A 6 -29.86 18.41 -21.85
C ARG A 6 -28.68 18.92 -21.04
N LEU A 7 -28.65 20.22 -20.75
CA LEU A 7 -27.61 20.81 -19.89
C LEU A 7 -27.54 20.15 -18.52
N GLU A 8 -28.70 19.88 -17.93
CA GLU A 8 -28.78 19.23 -16.61
C GLU A 8 -28.30 17.76 -16.66
N LYS A 9 -28.59 17.04 -17.75
CA LYS A 9 -28.04 15.70 -17.99
C LYS A 9 -26.52 15.72 -18.01
N ASP A 10 -25.94 16.65 -18.82
CA ASP A 10 -24.50 16.76 -18.98
C ASP A 10 -23.82 17.14 -17.64
N ARG A 11 -24.45 18.02 -16.84
CA ARG A 11 -24.01 18.38 -15.50
C ARG A 11 -24.00 17.17 -14.55
N ILE A 12 -25.11 16.41 -14.48
CA ILE A 12 -25.21 15.24 -13.61
C ILE A 12 -24.15 14.19 -13.97
N ILE A 13 -24.01 13.89 -15.26
CA ILE A 13 -23.02 12.92 -15.72
C ILE A 13 -21.59 13.43 -15.45
N GLY A 14 -21.31 14.70 -15.75
CA GLY A 14 -20.01 15.33 -15.53
C GLY A 14 -19.56 15.31 -14.05
N LEU A 15 -20.51 15.39 -13.10
CA LEU A 15 -20.20 15.28 -11.67
C LEU A 15 -19.89 13.84 -11.23
N ILE A 16 -20.45 12.83 -11.91
CA ILE A 16 -20.30 11.42 -11.53
C ILE A 16 -19.08 10.80 -12.23
N LEU A 17 -18.81 11.14 -13.48
CA LEU A 17 -17.75 10.55 -14.31
C LEU A 17 -16.37 10.48 -13.65
N PRO A 18 -15.86 11.52 -12.96
CA PRO A 18 -14.49 11.50 -12.44
C PRO A 18 -14.21 10.37 -11.45
N THR A 19 -15.23 9.90 -10.72
CA THR A 19 -15.09 8.84 -9.72
C THR A 19 -16.03 7.66 -9.94
N GLY A 20 -16.92 7.74 -10.92
CA GLY A 20 -17.92 6.73 -11.20
C GLY A 20 -19.12 6.72 -10.25
N ALA A 21 -19.08 7.42 -9.13
CA ALA A 21 -20.17 7.46 -8.15
C ALA A 21 -20.18 8.76 -7.33
N LEU A 22 -21.39 9.19 -6.93
CA LEU A 22 -21.57 10.36 -6.09
C LEU A 22 -22.74 10.16 -5.12
N HIS A 23 -22.63 10.66 -3.90
CA HIS A 23 -23.78 10.67 -2.98
C HIS A 23 -24.86 11.61 -3.51
N ARG A 24 -26.11 11.16 -3.51
CA ARG A 24 -27.24 11.88 -4.13
C ARG A 24 -27.39 13.33 -3.65
N SER A 25 -27.09 13.59 -2.38
CA SER A 25 -27.17 14.97 -1.85
C SER A 25 -26.18 15.95 -2.49
N ALA A 26 -25.05 15.45 -2.99
CA ALA A 26 -24.03 16.28 -3.65
C ALA A 26 -24.40 16.70 -5.09
N LEU A 27 -25.49 16.15 -5.64
CA LEU A 27 -26.00 16.55 -6.94
C LEU A 27 -26.77 17.87 -6.88
N HIS A 28 -27.21 18.32 -5.70
CA HIS A 28 -27.97 19.57 -5.51
C HIS A 28 -29.11 19.75 -6.52
N LEU A 29 -30.00 18.74 -6.63
CA LEU A 29 -31.02 18.67 -7.66
C LEU A 29 -32.23 19.57 -7.37
N ASP A 30 -32.58 20.42 -8.34
CA ASP A 30 -33.89 21.07 -8.41
C ASP A 30 -34.98 20.13 -8.99
N SER A 31 -36.14 20.66 -9.34
CA SER A 31 -37.23 19.88 -9.92
C SER A 31 -36.90 19.30 -11.31
N THR A 32 -36.10 20.02 -12.12
CA THR A 32 -35.65 19.58 -13.44
C THR A 32 -34.60 18.49 -13.28
N GLY A 33 -33.60 18.69 -12.41
CA GLY A 33 -32.58 17.72 -12.11
C GLY A 33 -33.13 16.39 -11.57
N ARG A 34 -34.16 16.44 -10.71
CA ARG A 34 -34.83 15.23 -10.23
C ARG A 34 -35.50 14.44 -11.34
N ARG A 35 -36.18 15.12 -12.28
CA ARG A 35 -36.80 14.47 -13.46
C ARG A 35 -35.75 13.87 -14.40
N VAL A 36 -34.66 14.61 -14.67
CA VAL A 36 -33.55 14.13 -15.50
C VAL A 36 -32.89 12.92 -14.86
N LEU A 37 -32.57 12.97 -13.57
CA LEU A 37 -31.99 11.82 -12.86
C LEU A 37 -32.91 10.60 -12.91
N SER A 38 -34.22 10.75 -12.67
CA SER A 38 -35.19 9.65 -12.74
C SER A 38 -35.18 9.00 -14.12
N ARG A 39 -35.06 9.80 -15.19
CA ARG A 39 -34.96 9.28 -16.57
C ARG A 39 -33.65 8.51 -16.80
N LEU A 40 -32.51 9.07 -16.36
CA LEU A 40 -31.19 8.39 -16.49
C LEU A 40 -31.18 7.03 -15.76
N LEU A 41 -31.85 6.95 -14.60
CA LEU A 41 -32.01 5.69 -13.86
C LEU A 41 -32.92 4.71 -14.61
N ALA A 42 -34.04 5.17 -15.17
CA ALA A 42 -34.96 4.33 -15.95
C ALA A 42 -34.32 3.79 -17.25
N GLU A 43 -33.50 4.62 -17.89
CA GLU A 43 -32.75 4.26 -19.11
C GLU A 43 -31.51 3.37 -18.79
N GLY A 44 -31.19 3.12 -17.53
CA GLY A 44 -30.03 2.33 -17.12
C GLY A 44 -28.67 2.98 -17.31
N VAL A 45 -28.64 4.26 -17.72
CA VAL A 45 -27.40 5.06 -17.88
C VAL A 45 -26.69 5.24 -16.53
N LEU A 46 -27.49 5.42 -15.48
CA LEU A 46 -27.05 5.48 -14.08
C LEU A 46 -27.78 4.43 -13.26
N ARG A 47 -27.19 4.04 -12.15
CA ARG A 47 -27.79 3.20 -11.11
C ARG A 47 -27.82 3.96 -9.78
N SER A 48 -28.71 3.54 -8.88
CA SER A 48 -28.77 4.11 -7.54
C SER A 48 -28.87 3.03 -6.49
N ARG A 49 -28.01 3.12 -5.46
CA ARG A 49 -28.00 2.22 -4.31
C ARG A 49 -27.55 3.01 -3.06
N TRP A 50 -28.26 2.85 -1.94
CA TRP A 50 -27.91 3.50 -0.65
C TRP A 50 -27.71 5.03 -0.74
N ASN A 51 -28.55 5.74 -1.47
CA ASN A 51 -28.40 7.17 -1.75
C ASN A 51 -27.10 7.56 -2.51
N VAL A 52 -26.47 6.61 -3.16
CA VAL A 52 -25.35 6.85 -4.09
C VAL A 52 -25.89 6.64 -5.51
N VAL A 53 -25.64 7.61 -6.38
CA VAL A 53 -25.87 7.51 -7.83
C VAL A 53 -24.52 7.17 -8.47
N HIS A 54 -24.51 6.17 -9.34
CA HIS A 54 -23.27 5.64 -9.88
C HIS A 54 -23.41 5.11 -11.31
N LEU A 55 -22.30 5.00 -12.01
CA LEU A 55 -22.20 4.31 -13.29
C LEU A 55 -22.46 2.80 -13.11
N PRO A 56 -22.94 2.09 -14.15
CA PRO A 56 -23.19 0.65 -14.06
C PRO A 56 -21.97 -0.20 -13.66
N ASP A 57 -20.79 0.24 -14.05
CA ASP A 57 -19.47 -0.39 -13.85
C ASP A 57 -18.63 0.28 -12.74
N ALA A 58 -19.24 1.16 -11.93
CA ALA A 58 -18.54 1.85 -10.86
C ALA A 58 -17.95 0.87 -9.84
N ASP A 59 -16.72 1.15 -9.40
CA ASP A 59 -16.02 0.38 -8.38
C ASP A 59 -16.85 0.30 -7.09
N PRO A 60 -17.12 -0.90 -6.56
CA PRO A 60 -17.82 -1.09 -5.29
C PRO A 60 -17.18 -0.34 -4.12
N ALA A 61 -15.85 -0.16 -4.11
CA ALA A 61 -15.15 0.57 -3.08
C ALA A 61 -15.51 2.06 -3.12
N VAL A 62 -15.62 2.64 -4.31
CA VAL A 62 -16.07 4.04 -4.50
C VAL A 62 -17.51 4.22 -4.03
N ILE A 63 -18.40 3.30 -4.39
CA ILE A 63 -19.80 3.32 -3.92
C ILE A 63 -19.84 3.28 -2.39
N ALA A 64 -19.05 2.42 -1.76
CA ALA A 64 -18.94 2.30 -0.31
C ALA A 64 -18.44 3.60 0.34
N ALA A 65 -17.40 4.22 -0.19
CA ALA A 65 -16.88 5.50 0.30
C ALA A 65 -17.92 6.60 0.19
N ARG A 66 -18.62 6.71 -0.94
CA ARG A 66 -19.66 7.72 -1.16
C ARG A 66 -20.89 7.47 -0.27
N ARG A 67 -21.29 6.20 -0.03
CA ARG A 67 -22.36 5.83 0.92
C ARG A 67 -22.07 6.33 2.32
N LEU A 68 -20.85 6.12 2.80
CA LEU A 68 -20.44 6.53 4.14
C LEU A 68 -19.99 8.00 4.20
N ARG A 69 -19.98 8.71 3.07
CA ARG A 69 -19.42 10.08 2.94
C ARG A 69 -18.03 10.14 3.56
N GLY A 70 -17.19 9.16 3.21
CA GLY A 70 -15.82 8.99 3.65
C GLY A 70 -14.86 8.95 2.47
N LEU A 71 -13.60 8.66 2.77
CA LEU A 71 -12.50 8.53 1.80
C LEU A 71 -11.98 7.10 1.82
N LEU A 72 -11.55 6.59 0.68
CA LEU A 72 -10.84 5.31 0.59
C LEU A 72 -9.51 5.41 1.31
N THR A 73 -9.16 4.36 2.04
CA THR A 73 -7.93 4.29 2.85
C THR A 73 -7.41 2.85 2.91
N CYS A 74 -6.29 2.66 3.58
CA CYS A 74 -5.71 1.34 3.81
C CYS A 74 -5.53 0.57 2.49
N THR A 75 -5.90 -0.72 2.42
CA THR A 75 -5.81 -1.56 1.21
C THR A 75 -6.53 -0.97 0.00
N SER A 76 -7.65 -0.27 0.21
CA SER A 76 -8.45 0.31 -0.89
C SER A 76 -7.84 1.56 -1.53
N ALA A 77 -6.70 2.04 -1.07
CA ALA A 77 -6.07 3.25 -1.60
C ALA A 77 -4.63 3.02 -2.09
N LEU A 78 -4.07 1.81 -1.96
CA LEU A 78 -2.67 1.51 -2.33
C LEU A 78 -2.39 1.80 -3.79
N ALA A 79 -3.23 1.28 -4.69
CA ALA A 79 -3.07 1.45 -6.14
C ALA A 79 -3.08 2.92 -6.58
N ARG A 80 -3.81 3.80 -5.85
CA ARG A 80 -3.84 5.25 -6.14
C ARG A 80 -2.45 5.89 -6.06
N TYR A 81 -1.60 5.36 -5.18
CA TYR A 81 -0.27 5.89 -4.89
C TYR A 81 0.86 5.04 -5.47
N GLY A 82 0.54 4.05 -6.32
CA GLY A 82 1.53 3.13 -6.89
C GLY A 82 2.24 2.27 -5.83
N LEU A 83 1.61 2.07 -4.67
CA LEU A 83 2.15 1.27 -3.59
C LEU A 83 1.94 -0.23 -3.83
N PRO A 84 2.81 -1.10 -3.30
CA PRO A 84 2.72 -2.54 -3.51
C PRO A 84 1.37 -3.13 -3.07
N ASP A 85 0.76 -3.93 -3.95
CA ASP A 85 -0.48 -4.67 -3.68
C ASP A 85 -0.14 -6.09 -3.20
N ILE A 86 0.40 -6.18 -1.99
CA ILE A 86 0.83 -7.44 -1.35
C ILE A 86 -0.08 -7.83 -0.17
N LEU A 87 -1.17 -7.09 0.02
CA LEU A 87 -2.15 -7.38 1.06
C LEU A 87 -3.32 -8.20 0.48
N PRO A 88 -3.94 -9.08 1.28
CA PRO A 88 -5.09 -9.84 0.81
C PRO A 88 -6.22 -8.94 0.32
N VAL A 89 -6.82 -9.29 -0.81
CA VAL A 89 -8.04 -8.64 -1.30
C VAL A 89 -9.16 -8.87 -0.29
N GLY A 90 -9.79 -7.79 0.13
CA GLY A 90 -10.85 -7.83 1.15
C GLY A 90 -11.99 -6.88 0.82
N VAL A 91 -12.80 -6.60 1.82
CA VAL A 91 -13.86 -5.58 1.72
C VAL A 91 -13.25 -4.18 1.68
N PRO A 92 -13.94 -3.18 1.10
CA PRO A 92 -13.46 -1.81 1.05
C PRO A 92 -13.16 -1.23 2.44
N HIS A 93 -12.05 -0.49 2.56
CA HIS A 93 -11.65 0.26 3.74
C HIS A 93 -11.95 1.74 3.55
N VAL A 94 -12.76 2.31 4.44
CA VAL A 94 -13.22 3.70 4.34
C VAL A 94 -12.91 4.47 5.62
N ALA A 95 -12.20 5.58 5.48
CA ALA A 95 -11.96 6.53 6.55
C ALA A 95 -13.12 7.52 6.64
N VAL A 96 -13.56 7.79 7.85
CA VAL A 96 -14.60 8.79 8.17
C VAL A 96 -14.13 9.67 9.33
N PRO A 97 -14.61 10.93 9.45
CA PRO A 97 -14.30 11.76 10.60
C PRO A 97 -14.65 11.06 11.92
N ALA A 98 -13.80 11.22 12.94
CA ALA A 98 -13.98 10.54 14.24
C ALA A 98 -15.34 10.85 14.90
N ASN A 99 -15.84 12.07 14.73
CA ASN A 99 -17.14 12.55 15.24
C ASN A 99 -18.32 12.16 14.36
N ARG A 100 -18.14 11.35 13.32
CA ARG A 100 -19.22 10.89 12.46
C ARG A 100 -20.23 10.09 13.26
N GLY A 101 -21.49 10.43 13.18
CA GLY A 101 -22.60 9.75 13.85
C GLY A 101 -22.71 8.26 13.49
N ARG A 102 -23.88 7.67 13.78
CA ARG A 102 -24.15 6.25 13.49
C ARG A 102 -23.97 5.95 12.00
N LEU A 103 -23.26 4.87 11.69
CA LEU A 103 -23.01 4.38 10.33
C LEU A 103 -23.55 2.96 10.19
N ASP A 104 -23.90 2.59 8.96
CA ASP A 104 -24.13 1.19 8.59
C ASP A 104 -22.88 0.66 7.86
N PRO A 105 -22.02 -0.12 8.54
CA PRO A 105 -20.74 -0.57 7.99
C PRO A 105 -20.84 -1.85 7.18
N LYS A 106 -22.03 -2.34 6.82
CA LYS A 106 -22.18 -3.61 6.10
C LYS A 106 -21.25 -3.70 4.88
N GLY A 107 -20.39 -4.71 4.87
CA GLY A 107 -19.44 -4.99 3.78
C GLY A 107 -18.33 -3.94 3.63
N VAL A 108 -17.97 -3.22 4.71
CA VAL A 108 -16.93 -2.18 4.71
C VAL A 108 -16.21 -2.18 6.04
N VAL A 109 -14.89 -2.07 6.03
CA VAL A 109 -14.11 -1.72 7.23
C VAL A 109 -14.08 -0.21 7.37
N VAL A 110 -14.61 0.29 8.50
CA VAL A 110 -14.68 1.73 8.78
C VAL A 110 -13.58 2.13 9.74
N HIS A 111 -12.77 3.12 9.32
CA HIS A 111 -11.74 3.74 10.14
C HIS A 111 -12.19 5.14 10.56
N ARG A 112 -12.32 5.39 11.86
CA ARG A 112 -12.62 6.72 12.40
C ARG A 112 -11.32 7.49 12.59
N GLU A 113 -11.18 8.61 11.88
CA GLU A 113 -9.96 9.40 11.82
C GLU A 113 -10.12 10.79 12.46
N PRO A 114 -9.39 11.11 13.51
CA PRO A 114 -9.32 12.45 14.06
C PRO A 114 -8.81 13.45 13.02
N GLY A 115 -9.46 14.62 12.95
CA GLY A 115 -9.05 15.69 12.04
C GLY A 115 -9.19 15.37 10.55
N LEU A 116 -9.92 14.30 10.18
CA LEU A 116 -10.22 14.03 8.78
C LEU A 116 -11.31 14.99 8.29
N VAL A 117 -10.98 15.73 7.24
CA VAL A 117 -11.92 16.56 6.47
C VAL A 117 -12.28 15.81 5.20
N VAL A 118 -13.57 15.69 4.91
CA VAL A 118 -14.07 15.06 3.69
C VAL A 118 -14.60 16.14 2.77
N GLY A 119 -13.90 16.35 1.67
CA GLY A 119 -14.24 17.30 0.59
C GLY A 119 -14.67 16.57 -0.69
N GLY A 120 -14.14 17.02 -1.83
CA GLY A 120 -14.35 16.40 -3.14
C GLY A 120 -13.51 15.17 -3.41
N GLU A 121 -12.45 14.96 -2.64
CA GLU A 121 -11.50 13.86 -2.78
C GLU A 121 -12.17 12.52 -2.61
N LEU A 122 -11.53 11.48 -3.12
CA LEU A 122 -11.95 10.09 -2.96
C LEU A 122 -11.03 9.31 -2.02
N PHE A 123 -9.77 9.71 -1.91
CA PHE A 123 -8.74 9.01 -1.17
C PHE A 123 -8.18 9.87 -0.03
N VAL A 124 -7.79 9.24 1.06
CA VAL A 124 -7.01 9.94 2.10
C VAL A 124 -5.62 10.30 1.56
N PRO A 125 -4.96 11.35 2.06
CA PRO A 125 -3.56 11.63 1.74
C PRO A 125 -2.63 10.46 2.11
N PRO A 126 -1.48 10.28 1.41
CA PRO A 126 -0.62 9.10 1.55
C PRO A 126 -0.07 8.91 2.97
N GLU A 127 0.30 9.98 3.68
CA GLU A 127 0.77 9.91 5.06
C GLU A 127 -0.31 9.38 6.02
N ARG A 128 -1.57 9.73 5.80
CA ARG A 128 -2.72 9.20 6.58
C ARG A 128 -3.00 7.74 6.26
N LEU A 129 -2.88 7.36 4.98
CA LEU A 129 -3.01 5.97 4.55
C LEU A 129 -1.98 5.09 5.26
N LEU A 130 -0.71 5.48 5.24
CA LEU A 130 0.40 4.72 5.80
C LEU A 130 0.33 4.67 7.34
N ALA A 131 0.01 5.78 7.99
CA ALA A 131 -0.24 5.80 9.42
C ALA A 131 -1.40 4.88 9.82
N ARG A 132 -2.43 4.74 8.99
CA ARG A 132 -3.54 3.81 9.21
C ARG A 132 -3.10 2.36 9.01
N LEU A 133 -2.36 2.05 7.95
CA LEU A 133 -1.81 0.72 7.72
C LEU A 133 -0.94 0.24 8.88
N LEU A 134 -0.04 1.08 9.38
CA LEU A 134 0.81 0.77 10.55
C LEU A 134 0.01 0.41 11.80
N ARG A 135 -1.23 0.92 11.94
CA ARG A 135 -2.12 0.60 13.07
C ARG A 135 -2.87 -0.71 12.87
N CYS A 136 -3.33 -1.02 11.66
CA CYS A 136 -4.32 -2.08 11.43
C CYS A 136 -3.86 -3.22 10.51
N GLY A 137 -2.84 -3.03 9.70
CA GLY A 137 -2.36 -4.05 8.75
C GLY A 137 -1.52 -5.16 9.41
N PRO A 138 -1.29 -6.27 8.72
CA PRO A 138 -0.28 -7.25 9.10
C PRO A 138 1.12 -6.62 9.04
N GLU A 139 2.03 -7.06 9.90
CA GLU A 139 3.25 -6.29 10.19
C GLU A 139 4.23 -6.26 9.02
N LYS A 140 4.60 -7.42 8.49
CA LYS A 140 5.64 -7.53 7.47
C LYS A 140 5.25 -6.78 6.19
N GLU A 141 4.06 -7.04 5.70
CA GLU A 141 3.52 -6.43 4.48
C GLU A 141 3.32 -4.92 4.66
N THR A 142 2.87 -4.50 5.83
CA THR A 142 2.70 -3.07 6.13
C THR A 142 4.04 -2.34 6.13
N ILE A 143 5.07 -2.92 6.75
CA ILE A 143 6.42 -2.34 6.75
C ILE A 143 6.95 -2.27 5.32
N ALA A 144 6.78 -3.32 4.52
CA ALA A 144 7.20 -3.34 3.12
C ALA A 144 6.52 -2.25 2.27
N ILE A 145 5.23 -1.99 2.50
CA ILE A 145 4.50 -0.90 1.84
C ILE A 145 5.03 0.47 2.28
N VAL A 146 5.31 0.65 3.57
CA VAL A 146 5.86 1.91 4.09
C VAL A 146 7.29 2.13 3.60
N ASP A 147 8.12 1.10 3.56
CA ASP A 147 9.48 1.15 2.99
C ASP A 147 9.44 1.61 1.54
N SER A 148 8.54 1.03 0.73
CA SER A 148 8.35 1.45 -0.67
C SER A 148 7.96 2.93 -0.77
N ALA A 149 7.04 3.40 0.09
CA ALA A 149 6.62 4.81 0.09
C ALA A 149 7.77 5.76 0.48
N LEU A 150 8.61 5.37 1.44
CA LEU A 150 9.79 6.12 1.85
C LEU A 150 10.86 6.11 0.76
N ASN A 151 11.15 4.96 0.16
CA ASN A 151 12.14 4.81 -0.90
C ASN A 151 11.79 5.66 -2.14
N HIS A 152 10.51 5.70 -2.52
CA HIS A 152 10.03 6.54 -3.63
C HIS A 152 9.78 8.01 -3.24
N HIS A 153 10.12 8.43 -2.03
CA HIS A 153 9.91 9.79 -1.52
C HIS A 153 8.45 10.29 -1.63
N LEU A 154 7.49 9.37 -1.56
CA LEU A 154 6.06 9.70 -1.57
C LEU A 154 5.66 10.45 -0.29
N VAL A 155 6.29 10.10 0.82
CA VAL A 155 6.12 10.70 2.15
C VAL A 155 7.46 10.68 2.89
N THR A 156 7.56 11.48 3.95
CA THR A 156 8.64 11.40 4.93
C THR A 156 8.23 10.61 6.17
N ARG A 157 9.22 10.11 6.89
CA ARG A 157 9.00 9.44 8.19
C ARG A 157 8.32 10.36 9.21
N GLU A 158 8.70 11.64 9.20
CA GLU A 158 8.18 12.67 10.09
C GLU A 158 6.70 12.96 9.86
N GLU A 159 6.26 13.00 8.59
CA GLU A 159 4.84 13.16 8.23
C GLU A 159 4.00 12.01 8.77
N ILE A 160 4.47 10.76 8.64
CA ILE A 160 3.77 9.60 9.22
C ILE A 160 3.79 9.67 10.75
N ALA A 161 4.93 9.97 11.37
CA ALA A 161 5.10 10.02 12.81
C ALA A 161 4.20 11.07 13.47
N ALA A 162 4.00 12.22 12.82
CA ALA A 162 3.12 13.29 13.29
C ALA A 162 1.66 12.84 13.47
N LEU A 163 1.22 11.82 12.72
CA LEU A 163 -0.11 11.23 12.82
C LEU A 163 -0.21 10.09 13.86
N LEU A 164 0.91 9.68 14.46
CA LEU A 164 1.00 8.58 15.42
C LEU A 164 1.21 9.08 16.86
N THR A 165 0.74 10.27 17.18
CA THR A 165 0.94 10.95 18.45
C THR A 165 0.02 10.37 19.49
N GLY A 166 -0.37 9.78 20.13
CA GLY A 166 -1.35 9.31 21.13
C GLY A 166 -0.92 8.04 21.83
N LYS A 167 -1.62 7.74 22.88
CA LYS A 167 -1.48 6.47 23.63
C LYS A 167 -2.47 5.39 23.17
N GLY A 168 -3.58 5.82 22.54
CA GLY A 168 -4.64 4.95 22.05
C GLY A 168 -4.55 4.64 20.55
N ASN A 169 -5.59 3.97 20.02
CA ASN A 169 -5.74 3.66 18.60
C ASN A 169 -4.52 2.95 17.98
N ASP A 170 -3.90 2.03 18.71
CA ASP A 170 -2.70 1.28 18.27
C ASP A 170 -1.48 2.15 17.91
N CYS A 171 -1.45 3.42 18.32
CA CYS A 171 -0.32 4.32 18.04
C CYS A 171 1.03 3.79 18.58
N PRO A 172 1.13 3.23 19.79
CA PRO A 172 2.40 2.67 20.25
C PRO A 172 2.91 1.54 19.36
N ARG A 173 2.03 0.64 18.92
CA ARG A 173 2.37 -0.43 17.97
C ARG A 173 2.82 0.14 16.62
N ALA A 174 2.08 1.10 16.10
CA ALA A 174 2.41 1.75 14.83
C ALA A 174 3.75 2.48 14.87
N ARG A 175 4.10 3.14 15.98
CA ARG A 175 5.43 3.76 16.15
C ARG A 175 6.55 2.73 16.18
N ARG A 176 6.38 1.59 16.87
CA ARG A 176 7.37 0.50 16.85
C ARG A 176 7.59 -0.01 15.43
N ARG A 177 6.50 -0.22 14.66
CA ARG A 177 6.58 -0.65 13.26
C ARG A 177 7.25 0.39 12.38
N LEU A 178 6.91 1.68 12.55
CA LEU A 178 7.57 2.78 11.82
C LEU A 178 9.08 2.83 12.13
N GLY A 179 9.48 2.53 13.37
CA GLY A 179 10.89 2.42 13.75
C GLY A 179 11.66 1.30 13.05
N ARG A 180 10.95 0.30 12.51
CA ARG A 180 11.52 -0.81 11.72
C ARG A 180 11.54 -0.53 10.22
N CYS A 181 10.87 0.52 9.75
CA CYS A 181 10.85 0.88 8.34
C CYS A 181 12.20 1.47 7.89
N THR A 182 12.50 1.38 6.60
CA THR A 182 13.70 1.96 5.98
C THR A 182 13.38 2.47 4.58
N GLU A 183 14.05 3.53 4.15
CA GLU A 183 14.04 4.00 2.75
C GLU A 183 15.02 3.25 1.84
N ARG A 184 15.82 2.34 2.39
CA ARG A 184 16.90 1.65 1.65
C ARG A 184 16.43 0.38 0.94
N ALA A 185 15.32 -0.22 1.34
CA ALA A 185 14.75 -1.36 0.65
C ALA A 185 14.13 -0.95 -0.68
N ARG A 186 14.50 -1.60 -1.77
CA ARG A 186 14.08 -1.28 -3.15
C ARG A 186 12.90 -2.10 -3.62
N SER A 187 12.61 -3.20 -2.93
CA SER A 187 11.48 -4.08 -3.24
C SER A 187 10.74 -4.53 -1.98
N SER A 188 9.48 -4.94 -2.16
CA SER A 188 8.67 -5.45 -1.05
C SER A 188 9.21 -6.76 -0.49
N ILE A 189 9.80 -7.61 -1.34
CA ILE A 189 10.34 -8.90 -0.90
C ILE A 189 11.64 -8.73 -0.10
N GLU A 190 12.48 -7.73 -0.43
CA GLU A 190 13.63 -7.34 0.40
C GLU A 190 13.17 -6.95 1.81
N SER A 191 12.13 -6.12 1.91
CA SER A 191 11.57 -5.69 3.20
C SER A 191 10.99 -6.86 3.99
N ILE A 192 10.23 -7.76 3.33
CA ILE A 192 9.64 -8.94 3.98
C ILE A 192 10.74 -9.85 4.50
N ALA A 193 11.75 -10.19 3.67
CA ALA A 193 12.88 -11.01 4.07
C ALA A 193 13.64 -10.41 5.25
N ARG A 194 13.91 -9.10 5.20
CA ARG A 194 14.54 -8.36 6.31
C ARG A 194 13.77 -8.51 7.61
N ILE A 195 12.45 -8.30 7.58
CA ILE A 195 11.62 -8.38 8.78
C ILE A 195 11.56 -9.80 9.33
N GLU A 196 11.45 -10.83 8.48
CA GLU A 196 11.48 -12.23 8.90
C GLU A 196 12.79 -12.59 9.61
N LEU A 197 13.93 -12.16 9.08
CA LEU A 197 15.23 -12.40 9.69
C LEU A 197 15.42 -11.64 11.01
N GLN A 198 14.98 -10.38 11.07
CA GLN A 198 15.00 -9.61 12.31
C GLN A 198 14.13 -10.27 13.40
N ASP A 199 12.97 -10.81 13.04
CA ASP A 199 12.07 -11.51 13.97
C ASP A 199 12.68 -12.85 14.45
N ALA A 200 13.53 -13.48 13.63
CA ALA A 200 14.31 -14.65 14.00
C ALA A 200 15.58 -14.32 14.82
N GLY A 201 15.88 -13.03 15.05
CA GLY A 201 17.00 -12.58 15.87
C GLY A 201 18.28 -12.24 15.12
N HIS A 202 18.27 -12.26 13.79
CA HIS A 202 19.41 -11.85 12.99
C HIS A 202 19.58 -10.32 12.95
N LEU A 203 20.84 -9.87 12.92
CA LEU A 203 21.15 -8.48 12.60
C LEU A 203 21.06 -8.28 11.07
N VAL A 204 20.17 -7.41 10.61
CA VAL A 204 20.00 -7.13 9.17
C VAL A 204 20.12 -5.64 8.90
N GLU A 205 21.07 -5.27 8.08
CA GLU A 205 21.36 -3.91 7.62
C GLU A 205 21.06 -3.82 6.12
N SER A 206 20.12 -2.94 5.69
CA SER A 206 19.80 -2.77 4.25
C SER A 206 20.64 -1.68 3.61
N GLY A 207 20.95 -1.83 2.32
CA GLY A 207 21.64 -0.82 1.52
C GLY A 207 23.06 -0.53 2.01
N VAL A 208 23.81 -1.58 2.38
CA VAL A 208 25.19 -1.44 2.88
C VAL A 208 26.15 -1.40 1.71
N MET A 209 26.95 -0.32 1.62
CA MET A 209 28.01 -0.19 0.60
C MET A 209 29.24 -0.96 1.00
N VAL A 210 29.66 -1.93 0.17
CA VAL A 210 30.90 -2.68 0.33
C VAL A 210 31.90 -2.25 -0.77
N PRO A 211 33.09 -1.71 -0.42
CA PRO A 211 34.06 -1.26 -1.40
C PRO A 211 34.46 -2.37 -2.39
N GLY A 212 34.33 -2.09 -3.70
CA GLY A 212 34.64 -3.03 -4.78
C GLY A 212 33.64 -4.18 -4.98
N VAL A 213 32.48 -4.12 -4.31
CA VAL A 213 31.34 -5.02 -4.51
C VAL A 213 30.11 -4.24 -4.95
N GLY A 214 29.83 -3.13 -4.27
CA GLY A 214 28.63 -2.33 -4.46
C GLY A 214 27.74 -2.33 -3.22
N GLU A 215 26.49 -1.98 -3.44
CA GLU A 215 25.47 -1.95 -2.39
C GLU A 215 24.86 -3.35 -2.20
N LEU A 216 24.76 -3.80 -0.95
CA LEU A 216 24.12 -5.04 -0.55
C LEU A 216 22.64 -4.77 -0.20
N ASP A 217 21.72 -5.60 -0.68
CA ASP A 217 20.29 -5.40 -0.42
C ASP A 217 19.99 -5.62 1.07
N ASN A 218 20.37 -6.77 1.61
CA ASN A 218 20.26 -7.09 3.02
C ASN A 218 21.53 -7.77 3.52
N PHE A 219 22.30 -7.09 4.35
CA PHE A 219 23.52 -7.62 4.95
C PHE A 219 23.20 -8.27 6.29
N VAL A 220 23.27 -9.60 6.35
CA VAL A 220 22.83 -10.40 7.50
C VAL A 220 24.05 -10.81 8.34
N ASP A 221 24.00 -10.54 9.64
CA ASP A 221 25.00 -10.87 10.66
C ASP A 221 26.42 -10.45 10.27
N ARG A 222 26.55 -9.49 9.36
CA ARG A 222 27.83 -9.02 8.77
C ARG A 222 28.65 -10.09 8.08
N ILE A 223 27.97 -11.13 7.59
CA ILE A 223 28.59 -12.29 6.91
C ILE A 223 27.91 -12.58 5.58
N LEU A 224 26.58 -12.48 5.51
CA LEU A 224 25.81 -12.92 4.36
C LEU A 224 25.18 -11.73 3.64
N ASP A 225 25.44 -11.65 2.33
CA ASP A 225 24.70 -10.77 1.41
C ASP A 225 23.47 -11.51 0.90
N LEU A 226 22.29 -11.08 1.36
CA LEU A 226 21.03 -11.63 0.93
C LEU A 226 20.43 -10.75 -0.15
N GLU A 227 20.41 -11.24 -1.38
CA GLU A 227 19.70 -10.66 -2.51
C GLU A 227 18.37 -11.37 -2.74
N THR A 228 17.36 -10.63 -3.20
CA THR A 228 16.07 -11.20 -3.57
C THR A 228 15.78 -10.92 -5.03
N ASP A 229 15.71 -11.97 -5.85
CA ASP A 229 15.43 -11.85 -7.28
C ASP A 229 13.93 -11.72 -7.54
N GLY A 230 13.53 -10.56 -8.08
CA GLY A 230 12.19 -10.36 -8.60
C GLY A 230 11.95 -11.13 -9.91
N PHE A 231 10.69 -11.42 -10.23
CA PHE A 231 10.23 -12.26 -11.36
C PHE A 231 10.63 -11.76 -12.78
N ALA A 232 11.30 -10.62 -12.93
CA ALA A 232 11.44 -9.90 -14.21
C ALA A 232 12.86 -9.72 -14.73
N HIS A 233 13.82 -10.60 -14.43
CA HIS A 233 15.15 -10.44 -15.00
C HIS A 233 15.39 -11.33 -16.23
N HIS A 234 15.06 -10.80 -17.41
CA HIS A 234 15.80 -11.12 -18.64
C HIS A 234 17.16 -10.41 -18.58
N SER A 235 18.10 -10.96 -17.82
CA SER A 235 19.44 -10.40 -17.72
C SER A 235 20.17 -10.57 -19.05
N SER A 236 20.75 -9.49 -19.57
CA SER A 236 21.71 -9.57 -20.67
C SER A 236 22.96 -10.35 -20.22
N TYR A 237 23.71 -10.93 -21.16
CA TYR A 237 24.98 -11.61 -20.84
C TYR A 237 25.92 -10.73 -19.98
N SER A 238 25.95 -9.42 -20.24
CA SER A 238 26.77 -8.48 -19.47
C SER A 238 26.27 -8.28 -18.02
N ALA A 239 24.96 -8.35 -17.78
CA ALA A 239 24.41 -8.32 -16.43
C ALA A 239 24.76 -9.61 -15.67
N TRP A 240 24.56 -10.77 -16.30
CA TRP A 240 24.95 -12.05 -15.73
C TRP A 240 26.44 -12.11 -15.36
N MET A 241 27.35 -11.59 -16.23
CA MET A 241 28.79 -11.53 -15.93
C MET A 241 29.09 -10.63 -14.73
N ARG A 242 28.41 -9.45 -14.61
CA ARG A 242 28.61 -8.57 -13.45
C ARG A 242 28.19 -9.25 -12.15
N ASP A 243 27.07 -9.96 -12.15
CA ASP A 243 26.59 -10.69 -10.97
C ASP A 243 27.60 -11.75 -10.53
N ARG A 244 28.18 -12.52 -11.48
CA ARG A 244 29.23 -13.49 -11.16
C ARG A 244 30.48 -12.86 -10.59
N GLN A 245 30.91 -11.71 -11.14
CA GLN A 245 32.07 -10.98 -10.62
C GLN A 245 31.80 -10.45 -9.21
N ARG A 246 30.56 -10.00 -8.95
CA ARG A 246 30.14 -9.56 -7.63
C ARG A 246 30.17 -10.71 -6.63
N ASP A 247 29.59 -11.88 -6.95
CA ASP A 247 29.63 -13.06 -6.10
C ASP A 247 31.09 -13.48 -5.76
N GLN A 248 31.98 -13.47 -6.76
CA GLN A 248 33.40 -13.75 -6.54
C GLN A 248 34.09 -12.73 -5.64
N ALA A 249 33.75 -11.45 -5.80
CA ALA A 249 34.28 -10.37 -4.96
C ALA A 249 33.82 -10.46 -3.49
N LEU A 250 32.58 -10.91 -3.26
CA LEU A 250 32.06 -11.20 -1.93
C LEU A 250 32.80 -12.37 -1.29
N LEU A 251 32.89 -13.51 -1.99
CA LEU A 251 33.57 -14.69 -1.49
C LEU A 251 35.06 -14.43 -1.18
N ALA A 252 35.76 -13.64 -2.02
CA ALA A 252 37.17 -13.26 -1.77
C ALA A 252 37.33 -12.41 -0.48
N ARG A 253 36.25 -11.82 0.05
CA ARG A 253 36.22 -11.06 1.30
C ARG A 253 35.70 -11.89 2.50
N GLY A 254 35.45 -13.17 2.28
CA GLY A 254 34.82 -14.03 3.32
C GLY A 254 33.34 -13.73 3.55
N LEU A 255 32.68 -13.11 2.59
CA LEU A 255 31.25 -12.85 2.63
C LEU A 255 30.49 -13.90 1.80
N LEU A 256 29.34 -14.31 2.27
CA LEU A 256 28.53 -15.34 1.64
C LEU A 256 27.40 -14.70 0.80
N PRO A 257 27.42 -14.79 -0.54
CA PRO A 257 26.27 -14.39 -1.34
C PRO A 257 25.19 -15.46 -1.29
N LEU A 258 23.93 -15.04 -1.04
CA LEU A 258 22.74 -15.88 -1.10
C LEU A 258 21.66 -15.14 -1.87
N ARG A 259 21.05 -15.81 -2.84
CA ARG A 259 19.90 -15.28 -3.58
C ARG A 259 18.65 -16.10 -3.27
N LEU A 260 17.58 -15.42 -2.90
CA LEU A 260 16.26 -16.01 -2.74
C LEU A 260 15.33 -15.53 -3.86
N THR A 261 14.48 -16.44 -4.30
CA THR A 261 13.43 -16.09 -5.25
C THR A 261 12.24 -15.45 -4.54
N TYR A 262 11.39 -14.76 -5.31
CA TYR A 262 10.10 -14.28 -4.81
C TYR A 262 9.32 -15.40 -4.09
N ASP A 263 9.27 -16.60 -4.68
CA ASP A 263 8.54 -17.74 -4.12
C ASP A 263 9.14 -18.26 -2.80
N ASP A 264 10.46 -18.16 -2.62
CA ASP A 264 11.11 -18.51 -1.35
C ASP A 264 10.65 -17.61 -0.22
N VAL A 265 10.65 -16.31 -0.46
CA VAL A 265 10.25 -15.31 0.54
C VAL A 265 8.75 -15.42 0.82
N MET A 266 7.91 -15.48 -0.21
CA MET A 266 6.45 -15.54 -0.03
C MET A 266 5.97 -16.85 0.60
N ALA A 267 6.73 -17.93 0.45
CA ALA A 267 6.50 -19.21 1.14
C ALA A 267 7.03 -19.22 2.58
N GLY A 268 7.62 -18.13 3.09
CA GLY A 268 8.17 -18.02 4.45
C GLY A 268 9.42 -18.88 4.67
N ARG A 269 10.20 -19.14 3.62
CA ARG A 269 11.42 -19.96 3.69
C ARG A 269 12.70 -19.16 3.97
N THR A 270 12.60 -17.85 4.06
CA THR A 270 13.74 -16.93 4.21
C THR A 270 14.67 -17.38 5.36
N VAL A 271 14.13 -17.52 6.56
CA VAL A 271 14.90 -17.84 7.77
C VAL A 271 15.60 -19.17 7.62
N SER A 272 14.88 -20.22 7.24
CA SER A 272 15.45 -21.58 7.11
C SER A 272 16.56 -21.68 6.08
N LEU A 273 16.44 -20.98 4.94
CA LEU A 273 17.44 -20.95 3.90
C LEU A 273 18.71 -20.18 4.32
N VAL A 274 18.53 -19.04 4.99
CA VAL A 274 19.64 -18.23 5.51
C VAL A 274 20.38 -18.98 6.61
N GLU A 275 19.71 -19.59 7.59
CA GLU A 275 20.32 -20.36 8.66
C GLU A 275 21.10 -21.59 8.11
N ALA A 276 20.52 -22.30 7.13
CA ALA A 276 21.20 -23.41 6.47
C ALA A 276 22.49 -22.96 5.75
N ALA A 277 22.45 -21.82 5.07
CA ALA A 277 23.61 -21.24 4.38
C ALA A 277 24.70 -20.83 5.39
N LEU A 278 24.34 -20.12 6.46
CA LEU A 278 25.27 -19.71 7.53
C LEU A 278 25.91 -20.92 8.22
N ALA A 279 25.12 -21.95 8.57
CA ALA A 279 25.64 -23.18 9.18
C ALA A 279 26.61 -23.93 8.25
N GLY A 280 26.35 -23.93 6.93
CA GLY A 280 27.25 -24.52 5.94
C GLY A 280 28.56 -23.74 5.76
N PHE A 281 28.48 -22.42 5.83
CA PHE A 281 29.63 -21.53 5.72
C PHE A 281 30.54 -21.58 6.96
N GLY A 282 29.94 -21.54 8.17
CA GLY A 282 30.70 -21.60 9.43
C GLY A 282 31.44 -22.91 9.67
N ARG A 283 31.06 -24.02 9.02
CA ARG A 283 31.78 -25.33 9.14
C ARG A 283 33.06 -25.39 8.27
N ARG A 284 33.26 -24.41 7.39
CA ARG A 284 34.42 -24.40 6.46
C ARG A 284 35.49 -23.38 6.87
N ASN A 285 35.22 -22.57 7.87
CA ASN A 285 36.15 -21.64 8.53
C ASN A 285 36.44 -22.11 9.95
#